data_318458eb5bb7ed9e4b2039b235836914
#
_entry.id   318458eb5bb7ed9e4b2039b235836914
#
_cell.length_a   1.000
_cell.length_b   1.000
_cell.length_c   1.000
_cell.angle_alpha   90.00
_cell.angle_beta   90.00
_cell.angle_gamma   90.00
#
_symmetry.space_group_name_H-M   'P 1'
#
loop_
_entity.id
_entity.type
_entity.pdbx_description
1 polymer ?
#
loop_
_entity_poly.entity_id
_entity_poly.type
_entity_poly.pdbx_seq_one_letter_code
_entity_poly.pdbx_strand_id
1 'polypeptide(L)'
;MEFQYDPSSSSGGDNNSLELHKLTGDSSQDDVSSVSDCESGITGVRTDESFSFGGALVRLFEGDRVHDLIKERFVLSLGSAIGPKTTVVGIHRNPHSSIVGQARFHCFQIFAKAIERKRGGNANVRYAWYAPSSADEVSRIVSHGFADQFGKYRNNNNNNNELYGHGIYLAPDDSAIDCLGDGSFIEEDGIRHLVLCRVIMGKAEIVRSGSEQYHPSSDEFDSGVDNLTKPRKYIVWSTHMNTCILPEYVVSFRAPTFLKASARIEEPIRRPTSPWMPFPALISALSKFLPPPTVALISKYHKDHKEKKVARQELIQRVRQIAGDDILISVIKDFRAKKRVAEN
;
A
#
# COMPACT_ATOMS: atom_id res chain seq x y z
N MET A 1 38.88 11.06 -16.51
CA MET A 1 37.94 10.18 -17.24
C MET A 1 36.60 10.36 -16.53
N GLU A 2 35.79 11.28 -17.07
CA GLU A 2 34.45 11.57 -16.61
C GLU A 2 33.50 10.57 -17.29
N PHE A 3 32.72 9.84 -16.49
CA PHE A 3 31.60 9.05 -17.01
C PHE A 3 30.34 9.92 -16.97
N GLN A 4 29.92 10.36 -18.14
CA GLN A 4 28.60 10.93 -18.38
C GLN A 4 27.53 9.85 -18.18
N TYR A 5 26.56 10.16 -17.31
CA TYR A 5 25.37 9.34 -17.08
C TYR A 5 24.23 9.91 -17.93
N ASP A 6 23.72 9.12 -18.85
CA ASP A 6 22.62 9.45 -19.76
C ASP A 6 21.28 9.04 -19.09
N PRO A 7 20.33 9.96 -18.82
CA PRO A 7 19.06 9.62 -18.20
C PRO A 7 17.94 9.55 -19.25
N SER A 8 17.89 8.47 -20.01
CA SER A 8 16.73 8.21 -20.88
C SER A 8 16.34 6.74 -20.86
N SER A 9 15.49 6.37 -19.88
CA SER A 9 14.47 5.31 -20.08
C SER A 9 13.68 5.06 -18.80
N SER A 10 12.37 5.09 -18.96
CA SER A 10 11.27 4.60 -18.11
C SER A 10 10.55 5.61 -17.23
N SER A 11 9.52 6.21 -17.78
CA SER A 11 8.46 6.87 -17.03
C SER A 11 7.10 6.56 -17.67
N GLY A 12 6.51 5.44 -17.24
CA GLY A 12 5.15 5.07 -17.63
C GLY A 12 4.11 5.23 -16.49
N GLY A 13 4.52 5.59 -15.28
CA GLY A 13 3.64 5.64 -14.11
C GLY A 13 3.36 7.03 -13.53
N ASP A 14 4.20 8.01 -13.80
CA ASP A 14 4.15 9.29 -13.08
C ASP A 14 3.16 10.33 -13.62
N ASN A 15 2.69 10.20 -14.86
CA ASN A 15 1.86 11.24 -15.48
C ASN A 15 0.47 11.40 -14.84
N ASN A 16 -0.14 10.32 -14.38
CA ASN A 16 -1.48 10.37 -13.80
C ASN A 16 -1.49 10.92 -12.35
N SER A 17 -0.42 10.72 -11.58
CA SER A 17 -0.31 11.32 -10.24
C SER A 17 -0.17 12.83 -10.31
N LEU A 18 0.61 13.31 -11.29
CA LEU A 18 0.77 14.73 -11.58
C LEU A 18 -0.53 15.40 -12.04
N GLU A 19 -1.42 14.69 -12.76
CA GLU A 19 -2.72 15.23 -13.16
C GLU A 19 -3.66 15.45 -11.97
N LEU A 20 -3.73 14.53 -11.03
CA LEU A 20 -4.54 14.70 -9.83
C LEU A 20 -4.03 15.89 -8.99
N HIS A 21 -2.71 16.03 -8.83
CA HIS A 21 -2.11 17.20 -8.16
C HIS A 21 -2.44 18.52 -8.86
N LYS A 22 -2.45 18.54 -10.19
CA LYS A 22 -2.78 19.74 -10.99
C LYS A 22 -4.26 20.12 -10.90
N LEU A 23 -5.16 19.13 -10.80
CA LEU A 23 -6.60 19.37 -10.78
C LEU A 23 -7.13 19.71 -9.38
N THR A 24 -6.50 19.18 -8.34
CA THR A 24 -6.88 19.47 -6.96
C THR A 24 -6.27 20.76 -6.42
N GLY A 25 -5.47 21.46 -7.26
CA GLY A 25 -5.04 22.85 -7.17
C GLY A 25 -4.43 23.27 -5.84
N ASP A 26 -3.13 23.35 -5.79
CA ASP A 26 -2.46 24.28 -4.91
C ASP A 26 -2.41 25.65 -5.61
N SER A 27 -3.54 26.36 -5.65
CA SER A 27 -3.56 27.77 -5.99
C SER A 27 -3.24 28.55 -4.74
N SER A 28 -1.94 28.62 -4.41
CA SER A 28 -1.40 29.63 -3.53
C SER A 28 -1.32 30.95 -4.33
N GLN A 29 -2.43 31.64 -4.38
CA GLN A 29 -2.44 33.09 -4.62
C GLN A 29 -3.23 33.75 -3.51
N ASP A 30 -2.52 34.56 -2.74
CA ASP A 30 -3.09 35.56 -1.87
C ASP A 30 -3.90 36.54 -2.72
N ASP A 31 -5.22 36.42 -2.67
CA ASP A 31 -6.12 37.51 -3.03
C ASP A 31 -7.26 37.55 -2.03
N VAL A 32 -7.09 38.49 -1.11
CA VAL A 32 -8.16 39.03 -0.27
C VAL A 32 -8.98 39.93 -1.19
N SER A 33 -10.14 39.46 -1.67
CA SER A 33 -11.31 40.35 -1.77
C SER A 33 -12.50 39.68 -2.49
N SER A 34 -13.61 40.06 -1.95
CA SER A 34 -14.93 40.14 -2.57
C SER A 34 -15.79 38.89 -2.57
N VAL A 35 -16.62 38.87 -1.56
CA VAL A 35 -17.95 38.25 -1.52
C VAL A 35 -18.73 38.62 -2.79
N SER A 36 -19.12 37.64 -3.57
CA SER A 36 -20.17 37.78 -4.57
C SER A 36 -21.19 36.70 -4.36
N ASP A 37 -22.31 37.07 -3.76
CA ASP A 37 -23.54 36.31 -3.72
C ASP A 37 -24.01 36.03 -5.15
N CYS A 38 -24.04 34.76 -5.54
CA CYS A 38 -24.91 34.28 -6.61
C CYS A 38 -25.76 33.14 -6.08
N GLU A 39 -26.90 33.51 -5.48
CA GLU A 39 -28.04 32.61 -5.38
C GLU A 39 -28.49 32.21 -6.79
N SER A 40 -28.38 30.95 -7.11
CA SER A 40 -29.18 30.32 -8.15
C SER A 40 -29.81 29.07 -7.56
N GLY A 41 -31.05 29.26 -7.13
CA GLY A 41 -31.91 28.17 -6.70
C GLY A 41 -32.16 27.17 -7.82
N ILE A 42 -31.83 25.92 -7.57
CA ILE A 42 -32.48 24.78 -8.19
C ILE A 42 -32.90 23.84 -7.06
N THR A 43 -34.14 23.96 -6.65
CA THR A 43 -34.86 22.97 -5.86
C THR A 43 -35.03 21.71 -6.70
N GLY A 44 -34.22 20.70 -6.38
CA GLY A 44 -34.37 19.33 -6.85
C GLY A 44 -34.04 18.42 -5.70
N VAL A 45 -34.98 18.30 -4.73
CA VAL A 45 -34.90 17.29 -3.67
C VAL A 45 -35.03 15.93 -4.35
N ARG A 46 -33.92 15.30 -4.67
CA ARG A 46 -33.80 13.85 -4.74
C ARG A 46 -33.22 13.40 -3.42
N THR A 47 -34.08 12.95 -2.53
CA THR A 47 -33.74 12.17 -1.34
C THR A 47 -33.21 10.81 -1.81
N ASP A 48 -31.94 10.76 -2.22
CA ASP A 48 -31.16 9.54 -2.17
C ASP A 48 -30.60 9.46 -0.76
N GLU A 49 -31.22 8.65 0.08
CA GLU A 49 -30.73 8.24 1.39
C GLU A 49 -29.48 7.35 1.19
N SER A 50 -28.39 7.90 0.70
CA SER A 50 -27.12 7.19 0.62
C SER A 50 -26.05 7.96 1.35
N PHE A 51 -25.70 7.46 2.54
CA PHE A 51 -24.51 7.80 3.33
C PHE A 51 -24.27 9.31 3.55
N SER A 52 -24.90 9.85 4.57
CA SER A 52 -24.56 11.16 5.12
C SER A 52 -23.40 10.99 6.13
N PHE A 53 -22.18 11.31 5.74
CA PHE A 53 -21.04 11.47 6.66
C PHE A 53 -21.18 12.75 7.50
N GLY A 54 -22.35 12.93 8.16
CA GLY A 54 -22.57 14.04 9.10
C GLY A 54 -22.48 15.46 8.53
N GLY A 55 -22.66 15.65 7.20
CA GLY A 55 -22.63 16.96 6.55
C GLY A 55 -21.26 17.62 6.42
N ALA A 56 -20.17 16.96 6.87
CA ALA A 56 -18.82 17.48 6.77
C ALA A 56 -18.18 17.28 5.38
N LEU A 57 -18.72 16.37 4.58
CA LEU A 57 -18.23 16.02 3.25
C LEU A 57 -19.19 16.51 2.16
N VAL A 58 -18.65 16.93 1.01
CA VAL A 58 -19.40 17.36 -0.16
C VAL A 58 -19.37 16.25 -1.21
N ARG A 59 -20.56 15.81 -1.67
CA ARG A 59 -20.67 14.79 -2.71
C ARG A 59 -20.22 15.37 -4.05
N LEU A 60 -19.40 14.63 -4.77
CA LEU A 60 -19.06 14.89 -6.17
C LEU A 60 -20.01 14.09 -7.07
N PHE A 61 -20.36 14.64 -8.22
CA PHE A 61 -21.30 14.02 -9.15
C PHE A 61 -20.57 13.53 -10.40
N GLU A 62 -21.12 12.51 -11.04
CA GLU A 62 -20.66 12.04 -12.35
C GLU A 62 -20.69 13.18 -13.38
N GLY A 63 -19.64 13.28 -14.19
CA GLY A 63 -19.43 14.39 -15.11
C GLY A 63 -18.57 15.53 -14.53
N ASP A 64 -18.33 15.55 -13.21
CA ASP A 64 -17.30 16.39 -12.62
C ASP A 64 -15.93 15.75 -12.95
N ARG A 65 -15.03 16.55 -13.52
CA ARG A 65 -13.70 16.08 -13.93
C ARG A 65 -12.92 15.43 -12.77
N VAL A 66 -13.06 15.95 -11.55
CA VAL A 66 -12.39 15.39 -10.36
C VAL A 66 -13.02 14.07 -9.96
N HIS A 67 -14.36 13.98 -10.00
CA HIS A 67 -15.07 12.73 -9.73
C HIS A 67 -14.62 11.62 -10.68
N ASP A 68 -14.65 11.90 -11.98
CA ASP A 68 -14.38 10.90 -13.00
C ASP A 68 -12.93 10.43 -12.97
N LEU A 69 -11.98 11.35 -12.72
CA LEU A 69 -10.57 11.02 -12.54
C LEU A 69 -10.33 10.12 -11.33
N ILE A 70 -10.94 10.43 -10.17
CA ILE A 70 -10.80 9.62 -8.96
C ILE A 70 -11.45 8.25 -9.16
N LYS A 71 -12.63 8.18 -9.80
CA LYS A 71 -13.34 6.94 -10.12
C LYS A 71 -12.49 6.02 -10.99
N GLU A 72 -11.97 6.55 -12.10
CA GLU A 72 -11.12 5.80 -13.03
C GLU A 72 -9.87 5.28 -12.33
N ARG A 73 -9.15 6.16 -11.63
CA ARG A 73 -7.91 5.80 -10.92
C ARG A 73 -8.16 4.75 -9.85
N PHE A 74 -9.24 4.90 -9.08
CA PHE A 74 -9.64 3.93 -8.07
C PHE A 74 -9.91 2.55 -8.69
N VAL A 75 -10.72 2.48 -9.75
CA VAL A 75 -11.04 1.22 -10.43
C VAL A 75 -9.79 0.55 -11.00
N LEU A 76 -8.89 1.33 -11.61
CA LEU A 76 -7.62 0.81 -12.13
C LEU A 76 -6.71 0.27 -11.01
N SER A 77 -6.65 0.95 -9.86
CA SER A 77 -5.84 0.55 -8.70
C SER A 77 -6.32 -0.72 -8.00
N LEU A 78 -7.53 -1.18 -8.29
CA LEU A 78 -8.06 -2.48 -7.84
C LEU A 78 -7.60 -3.65 -8.73
N GLY A 79 -6.94 -3.35 -9.85
CA GLY A 79 -6.46 -4.34 -10.81
C GLY A 79 -7.54 -4.95 -11.71
N SER A 80 -7.10 -5.66 -12.73
CA SER A 80 -7.95 -6.19 -13.81
C SER A 80 -9.00 -7.23 -13.36
N ALA A 81 -8.77 -7.91 -12.24
CA ALA A 81 -9.67 -8.94 -11.74
C ALA A 81 -10.87 -8.38 -10.94
N ILE A 82 -10.68 -7.28 -10.24
CA ILE A 82 -11.65 -6.71 -9.28
C ILE A 82 -12.23 -5.40 -9.80
N GLY A 83 -11.41 -4.52 -10.37
CA GLY A 83 -11.83 -3.21 -10.85
C GLY A 83 -13.09 -3.25 -11.73
N PRO A 84 -13.17 -4.06 -12.80
CA PRO A 84 -14.36 -4.14 -13.66
C PRO A 84 -15.63 -4.64 -12.98
N LYS A 85 -15.50 -5.32 -11.83
CA LYS A 85 -16.61 -5.87 -11.03
C LYS A 85 -16.97 -4.98 -9.86
N THR A 86 -16.30 -3.84 -9.71
CA THR A 86 -16.50 -2.89 -8.63
C THR A 86 -17.42 -1.78 -9.09
N THR A 87 -18.45 -1.47 -8.27
CA THR A 87 -19.36 -0.35 -8.50
C THR A 87 -19.06 0.76 -7.50
N VAL A 88 -18.66 1.92 -7.97
CA VAL A 88 -18.52 3.12 -7.13
C VAL A 88 -19.92 3.66 -6.84
N VAL A 89 -20.27 3.77 -5.56
CA VAL A 89 -21.59 4.25 -5.08
C VAL A 89 -21.57 5.76 -4.90
N GLY A 90 -20.45 6.32 -4.51
CA GLY A 90 -20.29 7.76 -4.34
C GLY A 90 -18.86 8.16 -4.03
N ILE A 91 -18.54 9.39 -4.40
CA ILE A 91 -17.27 10.04 -4.07
C ILE A 91 -17.60 11.34 -3.35
N HIS A 92 -16.98 11.53 -2.19
CA HIS A 92 -17.15 12.71 -1.36
C HIS A 92 -15.84 13.43 -1.18
N ARG A 93 -15.85 14.75 -1.26
CA ARG A 93 -14.70 15.62 -1.01
C ARG A 93 -14.76 16.16 0.42
N ASN A 94 -13.62 16.21 1.09
CA ASN A 94 -13.45 16.96 2.33
C ASN A 94 -13.09 18.41 1.96
N PRO A 95 -13.99 19.39 2.16
CA PRO A 95 -13.74 20.78 1.79
C PRO A 95 -12.87 21.52 2.81
N HIS A 96 -12.53 20.88 3.95
CA HIS A 96 -11.81 21.50 5.07
C HIS A 96 -12.45 22.83 5.54
N SER A 97 -13.78 22.99 5.41
CA SER A 97 -14.48 24.25 5.65
C SER A 97 -14.61 24.64 7.13
N SER A 98 -14.50 23.68 8.06
CA SER A 98 -14.51 23.99 9.50
C SER A 98 -13.21 24.68 9.93
N ILE A 99 -13.26 25.48 11.00
CA ILE A 99 -12.08 26.16 11.56
C ILE A 99 -10.94 25.16 11.83
N VAL A 100 -11.26 24.00 12.42
CA VAL A 100 -10.28 22.93 12.70
C VAL A 100 -9.80 22.29 11.40
N GLY A 101 -10.69 22.10 10.41
CA GLY A 101 -10.34 21.58 9.09
C GLY A 101 -9.34 22.50 8.37
N GLN A 102 -9.59 23.80 8.36
CA GLN A 102 -8.67 24.82 7.81
C GLN A 102 -7.32 24.80 8.53
N ALA A 103 -7.32 24.73 9.86
CA ALA A 103 -6.09 24.65 10.63
C ALA A 103 -5.25 23.42 10.26
N ARG A 104 -5.87 22.25 10.08
CA ARG A 104 -5.17 21.03 9.63
C ARG A 104 -4.62 21.16 8.22
N PHE A 105 -5.41 21.73 7.30
CA PHE A 105 -4.96 22.00 5.94
C PHE A 105 -3.72 22.92 5.95
N HIS A 106 -3.73 24.00 6.70
CA HIS A 106 -2.57 24.89 6.84
C HIS A 106 -1.38 24.20 7.53
N CYS A 107 -1.61 23.41 8.57
CA CYS A 107 -0.55 22.60 9.19
C CYS A 107 0.11 21.68 8.16
N PHE A 108 -0.67 20.96 7.36
CA PHE A 108 -0.14 20.12 6.29
C PHE A 108 0.72 20.91 5.30
N GLN A 109 0.26 22.10 4.86
CA GLN A 109 1.04 22.97 3.96
C GLN A 109 2.35 23.44 4.59
N ILE A 110 2.33 23.83 5.89
CA ILE A 110 3.52 24.24 6.62
C ILE A 110 4.53 23.09 6.70
N PHE A 111 4.08 21.88 7.04
CA PHE A 111 4.94 20.70 7.09
C PHE A 111 5.47 20.32 5.71
N ALA A 112 4.64 20.39 4.65
CA ALA A 112 5.08 20.16 3.28
C ALA A 112 6.21 21.12 2.89
N LYS A 113 6.05 22.42 3.15
CA LYS A 113 7.10 23.43 2.89
C LYS A 113 8.37 23.19 3.73
N ALA A 114 8.23 22.74 4.98
CA ALA A 114 9.37 22.43 5.83
C ALA A 114 10.18 21.22 5.29
N ILE A 115 9.48 20.14 4.91
CA ILE A 115 10.11 18.96 4.31
C ILE A 115 10.70 19.28 2.93
N GLU A 116 10.02 20.07 2.11
CA GLU A 116 10.52 20.56 0.83
C GLU A 116 11.88 21.25 0.99
N ARG A 117 11.99 22.19 1.94
CA ARG A 117 13.27 22.87 2.25
C ARG A 117 14.33 21.89 2.76
N LYS A 118 13.96 20.98 3.66
CA LYS A 118 14.85 19.94 4.20
C LYS A 118 15.39 19.01 3.10
N ARG A 119 14.60 18.77 2.03
CA ARG A 119 14.89 17.80 0.96
C ARG A 119 15.34 18.45 -0.37
N GLY A 120 15.71 19.70 -0.36
CA GLY A 120 16.27 20.37 -1.54
C GLY A 120 15.25 20.68 -2.64
N GLY A 121 13.99 20.98 -2.26
CA GLY A 121 12.95 21.48 -3.18
C GLY A 121 11.82 20.49 -3.50
N ASN A 122 11.79 19.31 -2.86
CA ASN A 122 10.69 18.36 -3.07
C ASN A 122 10.28 17.66 -1.75
N ALA A 123 9.04 17.92 -1.31
CA ALA A 123 8.46 17.26 -0.14
C ALA A 123 7.99 15.82 -0.43
N ASN A 124 8.04 15.36 -1.68
CA ASN A 124 7.54 14.06 -2.13
C ASN A 124 6.11 13.80 -1.62
N VAL A 125 5.20 14.76 -1.87
CA VAL A 125 3.79 14.60 -1.54
C VAL A 125 3.17 13.60 -2.52
N ARG A 126 2.48 12.59 -1.99
CA ARG A 126 1.84 11.52 -2.76
C ARG A 126 0.38 11.39 -2.36
N TYR A 127 -0.43 10.87 -3.29
CA TYR A 127 -1.74 10.34 -2.93
C TYR A 127 -1.61 8.90 -2.44
N ALA A 128 -2.43 8.53 -1.45
CA ALA A 128 -2.43 7.18 -0.89
C ALA A 128 -3.79 6.83 -0.31
N TRP A 129 -4.12 5.54 -0.32
CA TRP A 129 -5.36 5.01 0.18
C TRP A 129 -5.25 4.55 1.61
N TYR A 130 -6.23 4.91 2.42
CA TYR A 130 -6.42 4.40 3.77
C TYR A 130 -7.72 3.62 3.86
N ALA A 131 -7.70 2.44 4.49
CA ALA A 131 -8.89 1.61 4.73
C ALA A 131 -9.40 1.83 6.16
N PRO A 132 -10.50 2.55 6.36
CA PRO A 132 -11.12 2.69 7.67
C PRO A 132 -11.77 1.38 8.11
N SER A 133 -11.90 1.17 9.41
CA SER A 133 -12.54 0.00 10.01
C SER A 133 -14.07 0.15 10.14
N SER A 134 -14.63 1.31 9.81
CA SER A 134 -16.09 1.61 9.84
C SER A 134 -16.38 2.96 9.19
N ALA A 135 -17.65 3.21 8.82
CA ALA A 135 -18.09 4.55 8.39
C ALA A 135 -17.91 5.61 9.49
N ASP A 136 -18.11 5.22 10.76
CA ASP A 136 -17.86 6.10 11.90
C ASP A 136 -16.39 6.52 12.00
N GLU A 137 -15.46 5.64 11.63
CA GLU A 137 -14.05 6.00 11.58
C GLU A 137 -13.78 7.03 10.50
N VAL A 138 -14.41 6.94 9.33
CA VAL A 138 -14.33 7.98 8.29
C VAL A 138 -14.75 9.33 8.87
N SER A 139 -15.92 9.39 9.52
CA SER A 139 -16.43 10.62 10.13
C SER A 139 -15.48 11.17 11.20
N ARG A 140 -14.89 10.30 12.02
CA ARG A 140 -13.89 10.71 13.03
C ARG A 140 -12.60 11.22 12.40
N ILE A 141 -12.09 10.55 11.36
CA ILE A 141 -10.88 10.99 10.65
C ILE A 141 -11.07 12.37 10.05
N VAL A 142 -12.20 12.60 9.38
CA VAL A 142 -12.53 13.89 8.78
C VAL A 142 -12.67 14.97 9.84
N SER A 143 -13.35 14.68 10.96
CA SER A 143 -13.64 15.67 12.01
C SER A 143 -12.48 15.87 12.99
N HIS A 144 -11.78 14.78 13.37
CA HIS A 144 -10.80 14.79 14.46
C HIS A 144 -9.38 14.40 14.05
N GLY A 145 -9.18 13.86 12.84
CA GLY A 145 -7.90 13.32 12.35
C GLY A 145 -7.73 11.84 12.70
N PHE A 146 -6.56 11.33 12.36
CA PHE A 146 -6.18 9.95 12.63
C PHE A 146 -5.91 9.74 14.12
N ALA A 147 -6.32 8.59 14.63
CA ALA A 147 -5.96 8.12 15.96
C ALA A 147 -4.94 6.98 15.84
N ASP A 148 -4.19 6.72 16.90
CA ASP A 148 -3.24 5.62 16.96
C ASP A 148 -3.94 4.28 16.70
N GLN A 149 -3.48 3.56 15.70
CA GLN A 149 -4.03 2.28 15.26
C GLN A 149 -3.33 1.07 15.89
N PHE A 150 -2.30 1.29 16.70
CA PHE A 150 -1.44 0.23 17.22
C PHE A 150 -2.22 -0.87 17.97
N GLY A 151 -3.21 -0.50 18.75
CA GLY A 151 -4.08 -1.45 19.46
C GLY A 151 -4.95 -2.30 18.53
N LYS A 152 -5.37 -1.78 17.38
CA LYS A 152 -6.25 -2.48 16.44
C LYS A 152 -5.52 -3.59 15.67
N TYR A 153 -4.30 -3.32 15.22
CA TYR A 153 -3.50 -4.32 14.50
C TYR A 153 -3.00 -5.44 15.42
N ARG A 154 -2.78 -5.14 16.70
CA ARG A 154 -2.34 -6.11 17.70
C ARG A 154 -3.44 -7.10 18.10
N ASN A 155 -4.70 -6.67 18.14
CA ASN A 155 -5.82 -7.51 18.58
C ASN A 155 -6.37 -8.44 17.48
N ASN A 156 -6.19 -8.11 16.20
CA ASN A 156 -6.77 -8.88 15.10
C ASN A 156 -5.86 -9.98 14.54
N ASN A 157 -4.57 -9.97 14.83
CA ASN A 157 -3.64 -10.97 14.35
C ASN A 157 -2.78 -11.53 15.48
N ASN A 158 -2.94 -12.82 15.76
CA ASN A 158 -2.00 -13.59 16.61
C ASN A 158 -0.56 -13.65 16.01
N ASN A 159 -0.32 -12.98 14.88
CA ASN A 159 0.96 -12.89 14.20
C ASN A 159 1.48 -11.45 14.24
N ASN A 160 2.28 -11.12 15.27
CA ASN A 160 3.00 -9.85 15.38
C ASN A 160 3.98 -9.56 14.21
N ASN A 161 4.10 -10.47 13.26
CA ASN A 161 5.09 -10.39 12.17
C ASN A 161 4.66 -9.53 10.97
N GLU A 162 3.45 -8.95 10.97
CA GLU A 162 2.96 -8.14 9.84
C GLU A 162 3.00 -6.63 10.11
N LEU A 163 3.39 -6.20 11.31
CA LEU A 163 3.49 -4.78 11.66
C LEU A 163 4.84 -4.20 11.18
N TYR A 164 4.79 -3.03 10.58
CA TYR A 164 5.95 -2.27 10.09
C TYR A 164 6.23 -1.05 10.98
N GLY A 165 6.19 -1.24 12.30
CA GLY A 165 6.32 -0.15 13.27
C GLY A 165 4.98 0.52 13.61
N HIS A 166 5.07 1.59 14.38
CA HIS A 166 3.92 2.32 14.93
C HIS A 166 3.60 3.53 14.04
N GLY A 167 2.56 3.43 13.24
CA GLY A 167 2.13 4.50 12.35
C GLY A 167 0.83 4.17 11.64
N ILE A 168 0.43 5.07 10.76
CA ILE A 168 -0.68 4.87 9.84
C ILE A 168 -0.13 4.23 8.57
N TYR A 169 -0.75 3.12 8.17
CA TYR A 169 -0.42 2.41 6.94
C TYR A 169 -1.38 2.82 5.83
N LEU A 170 -0.81 3.21 4.68
CA LEU A 170 -1.56 3.58 3.50
C LEU A 170 -1.03 2.77 2.31
N ALA A 171 -1.88 2.47 1.35
CA ALA A 171 -1.43 1.92 0.08
C ALA A 171 -1.18 3.05 -0.94
N PRO A 172 -0.20 2.90 -1.84
CA PRO A 172 -0.03 3.81 -2.96
C PRO A 172 -1.32 3.99 -3.76
N ASP A 173 -1.47 5.13 -4.40
CA ASP A 173 -2.67 5.51 -5.14
C ASP A 173 -2.96 4.61 -6.36
N ASP A 174 -1.96 3.95 -6.90
CA ASP A 174 -2.07 2.95 -7.98
C ASP A 174 -2.38 1.54 -7.49
N SER A 175 -2.47 1.32 -6.18
CA SER A 175 -2.62 -0.01 -5.56
C SER A 175 -3.61 -0.02 -4.39
N ALA A 176 -4.83 0.54 -4.58
CA ALA A 176 -5.89 0.52 -3.57
C ALA A 176 -6.23 -0.90 -3.07
N ILE A 177 -5.99 -1.92 -3.91
CA ILE A 177 -6.20 -3.32 -3.56
C ILE A 177 -5.37 -3.76 -2.34
N ASP A 178 -4.19 -3.17 -2.13
CA ASP A 178 -3.33 -3.48 -0.99
C ASP A 178 -3.90 -3.00 0.35
N CYS A 179 -4.88 -2.08 0.34
CA CYS A 179 -5.68 -1.69 1.51
C CYS A 179 -6.82 -2.66 1.82
N LEU A 180 -7.29 -3.43 0.83
CA LEU A 180 -8.48 -4.27 0.93
C LEU A 180 -8.18 -5.67 1.45
N GLY A 181 -7.18 -5.81 2.32
CA GLY A 181 -6.81 -7.06 2.98
C GLY A 181 -7.90 -7.63 3.91
N ASP A 182 -7.53 -8.65 4.67
CA ASP A 182 -8.42 -9.42 5.56
C ASP A 182 -9.16 -8.61 6.64
N GLY A 183 -8.83 -7.32 6.82
CA GLY A 183 -9.41 -6.42 7.82
C GLY A 183 -10.30 -5.30 7.27
N SER A 184 -10.51 -5.21 5.94
CA SER A 184 -11.36 -4.15 5.40
C SER A 184 -12.81 -4.36 5.82
N PHE A 185 -13.38 -3.35 6.47
CA PHE A 185 -14.77 -3.36 6.94
C PHE A 185 -15.74 -3.37 5.75
N ILE A 186 -16.80 -4.16 5.88
CA ILE A 186 -17.91 -4.20 4.94
C ILE A 186 -19.14 -3.87 5.74
N GLU A 187 -19.91 -2.86 5.35
CA GLU A 187 -21.18 -2.54 5.96
C GLU A 187 -22.23 -3.62 5.67
N GLU A 188 -23.34 -3.61 6.43
CA GLU A 188 -24.40 -4.61 6.30
C GLU A 188 -25.01 -4.63 4.88
N ASP A 189 -25.02 -3.49 4.18
CA ASP A 189 -25.49 -3.34 2.80
C ASP A 189 -24.43 -3.70 1.73
N GLY A 190 -23.25 -4.17 2.15
CA GLY A 190 -22.14 -4.56 1.29
C GLY A 190 -21.27 -3.40 0.80
N ILE A 191 -21.47 -2.19 1.31
CA ILE A 191 -20.65 -1.03 0.98
C ILE A 191 -19.34 -1.03 1.77
N ARG A 192 -18.30 -0.52 1.13
CA ARG A 192 -16.97 -0.29 1.70
C ARG A 192 -16.55 1.14 1.46
N HIS A 193 -15.67 1.64 2.30
CA HIS A 193 -15.12 2.98 2.18
C HIS A 193 -13.60 2.92 2.13
N LEU A 194 -13.01 3.73 1.24
CA LEU A 194 -11.59 4.08 1.29
C LEU A 194 -11.43 5.60 1.33
N VAL A 195 -10.44 6.05 2.07
CA VAL A 195 -10.09 7.47 2.16
C VAL A 195 -8.85 7.71 1.31
N LEU A 196 -8.95 8.59 0.31
CA LEU A 196 -7.83 9.06 -0.47
C LEU A 196 -7.21 10.27 0.24
N CYS A 197 -5.97 10.12 0.64
CA CYS A 197 -5.23 11.11 1.41
C CYS A 197 -4.07 11.68 0.60
N ARG A 198 -3.75 12.96 0.79
CA ARG A 198 -2.41 13.47 0.49
C ARG A 198 -1.47 13.13 1.64
N VAL A 199 -0.28 12.69 1.31
CA VAL A 199 0.72 12.22 2.27
C VAL A 199 2.07 12.84 1.96
N ILE A 200 2.72 13.44 2.95
CA ILE A 200 4.09 13.92 2.84
C ILE A 200 5.02 12.75 3.13
N MET A 201 5.66 12.23 2.09
CA MET A 201 6.57 11.10 2.21
C MET A 201 8.01 11.53 2.48
N GLY A 202 8.43 12.70 2.00
CA GLY A 202 9.81 13.14 2.09
C GLY A 202 10.78 12.08 1.57
N LYS A 203 11.82 11.77 2.34
CA LYS A 203 12.74 10.64 2.12
C LYS A 203 12.27 9.45 2.94
N ALA A 204 11.86 8.38 2.27
CA ALA A 204 11.40 7.16 2.91
C ALA A 204 12.55 6.20 3.21
N GLU A 205 12.44 5.47 4.31
CA GLU A 205 13.31 4.34 4.66
C GLU A 205 12.58 3.00 4.52
N ILE A 206 13.35 1.91 4.37
CA ILE A 206 12.76 0.57 4.40
C ILE A 206 12.50 0.17 5.86
N VAL A 207 11.24 -0.12 6.16
CA VAL A 207 10.83 -0.68 7.45
C VAL A 207 10.56 -2.16 7.29
N ARG A 208 11.17 -2.98 8.14
CA ARG A 208 10.98 -4.44 8.10
C ARG A 208 9.74 -4.84 8.89
N SER A 209 9.08 -5.89 8.45
CA SER A 209 8.01 -6.53 9.22
C SER A 209 8.51 -6.96 10.60
N GLY A 210 7.71 -6.71 11.63
CA GLY A 210 8.08 -6.93 13.03
C GLY A 210 8.86 -5.78 13.67
N SER A 211 9.04 -4.64 12.98
CA SER A 211 9.67 -3.45 13.57
C SER A 211 8.81 -2.85 14.69
N GLU A 212 9.44 -2.43 15.76
CA GLU A 212 8.82 -1.67 16.86
C GLU A 212 9.08 -0.15 16.73
N GLN A 213 9.57 0.28 15.59
CA GLN A 213 9.93 1.66 15.31
C GLN A 213 8.67 2.55 15.34
N TYR A 214 8.75 3.74 15.95
CA TYR A 214 7.65 4.70 16.07
C TYR A 214 8.00 6.11 15.57
N HIS A 215 9.23 6.30 15.08
CA HIS A 215 9.74 7.50 14.41
C HIS A 215 10.79 7.09 13.37
N PRO A 216 11.22 7.99 12.48
CA PRO A 216 12.33 7.71 11.56
C PRO A 216 13.59 7.24 12.29
N SER A 217 14.35 6.34 11.69
CA SER A 217 15.60 5.81 12.26
C SER A 217 16.67 6.88 12.44
N SER A 218 16.60 7.94 11.65
CA SER A 218 17.46 9.11 11.72
C SER A 218 16.78 10.35 11.10
N ASP A 219 17.37 11.53 11.30
CA ASP A 219 16.90 12.79 10.69
C ASP A 219 16.98 12.81 9.16
N GLU A 220 17.64 11.80 8.58
CA GLU A 220 17.68 11.63 7.13
C GLU A 220 16.37 11.14 6.53
N PHE A 221 15.48 10.57 7.32
CA PHE A 221 14.22 10.01 6.86
C PHE A 221 13.03 10.78 7.43
N ASP A 222 11.88 10.65 6.75
CA ASP A 222 10.64 11.33 7.11
C ASP A 222 9.48 10.32 7.25
N SER A 223 9.53 9.25 6.47
CA SER A 223 8.49 8.21 6.42
C SER A 223 9.11 6.82 6.22
N GLY A 224 8.28 5.79 6.25
CA GLY A 224 8.68 4.41 5.98
C GLY A 224 7.94 3.80 4.79
N VAL A 225 8.56 2.77 4.20
CA VAL A 225 7.98 1.91 3.17
C VAL A 225 8.39 0.46 3.41
N ASP A 226 7.59 -0.49 2.96
CA ASP A 226 7.94 -1.90 2.95
C ASP A 226 8.99 -2.25 1.87
N ASN A 227 9.00 -1.47 0.76
CA ASN A 227 9.92 -1.65 -0.36
C ASN A 227 10.15 -0.30 -1.07
N LEU A 228 11.40 0.06 -1.37
CA LEU A 228 11.73 1.32 -2.05
C LEU A 228 11.42 1.31 -3.54
N THR A 229 11.51 0.17 -4.21
CA THR A 229 11.34 0.08 -5.66
C THR A 229 9.87 -0.03 -6.06
N LYS A 230 9.10 -0.84 -5.32
CA LYS A 230 7.67 -1.05 -5.53
C LYS A 230 6.98 -1.13 -4.17
N PRO A 231 6.72 0.01 -3.55
CA PRO A 231 6.08 0.03 -2.24
C PRO A 231 4.62 -0.45 -2.36
N ARG A 232 4.20 -1.25 -1.43
CA ARG A 232 2.81 -1.66 -1.21
C ARG A 232 2.23 -0.98 0.02
N LYS A 233 3.10 -0.49 0.90
CA LYS A 233 2.72 0.21 2.13
C LYS A 233 3.58 1.45 2.30
N TYR A 234 2.91 2.57 2.49
CA TYR A 234 3.48 3.79 3.05
C TYR A 234 3.22 3.79 4.55
N ILE A 235 4.21 4.16 5.32
CA ILE A 235 4.15 4.21 6.78
C ILE A 235 4.41 5.65 7.20
N VAL A 236 3.38 6.30 7.74
CA VAL A 236 3.52 7.61 8.38
C VAL A 236 3.48 7.40 9.88
N TRP A 237 4.56 7.79 10.52
CA TRP A 237 4.77 7.55 11.95
C TRP A 237 3.66 8.21 12.79
N SER A 238 3.29 7.56 13.91
CA SER A 238 2.23 8.04 14.80
C SER A 238 2.46 9.47 15.30
N THR A 239 3.71 9.88 15.46
CA THR A 239 4.11 11.24 15.83
C THR A 239 3.76 12.32 14.79
N HIS A 240 3.57 11.92 13.51
CA HIS A 240 3.33 12.82 12.37
C HIS A 240 2.01 12.55 11.63
N MET A 241 1.17 11.63 12.11
CA MET A 241 -0.01 11.17 11.38
C MET A 241 -1.01 12.28 11.04
N ASN A 242 -1.12 13.32 11.87
CA ASN A 242 -2.07 14.42 11.66
C ASN A 242 -1.44 15.69 11.05
N THR A 243 -0.13 15.68 10.80
CA THR A 243 0.59 16.76 10.12
C THR A 243 1.06 16.37 8.73
N CYS A 244 1.34 15.07 8.54
CA CYS A 244 1.83 14.54 7.26
C CYS A 244 0.76 13.77 6.47
N ILE A 245 -0.45 13.56 7.01
CA ILE A 245 -1.58 12.96 6.28
C ILE A 245 -2.75 13.94 6.25
N LEU A 246 -3.27 14.22 5.06
CA LEU A 246 -4.45 15.05 4.85
C LEU A 246 -5.53 14.24 4.11
N PRO A 247 -6.65 13.87 4.77
CA PRO A 247 -7.77 13.18 4.12
C PRO A 247 -8.50 14.14 3.18
N GLU A 248 -8.62 13.81 1.89
CA GLU A 248 -9.24 14.67 0.89
C GLU A 248 -10.53 14.12 0.30
N TYR A 249 -10.55 12.83 -0.02
CA TYR A 249 -11.73 12.22 -0.64
C TYR A 249 -12.09 10.91 0.05
N VAL A 250 -13.38 10.60 0.04
CA VAL A 250 -13.92 9.31 0.48
C VAL A 250 -14.59 8.65 -0.71
N VAL A 251 -14.16 7.45 -1.07
CA VAL A 251 -14.76 6.62 -2.10
C VAL A 251 -15.56 5.52 -1.45
N SER A 252 -16.88 5.51 -1.69
CA SER A 252 -17.81 4.48 -1.25
C SER A 252 -18.11 3.55 -2.43
N PHE A 253 -17.97 2.24 -2.25
CA PHE A 253 -18.06 1.28 -3.35
C PHE A 253 -18.53 -0.09 -2.91
N ARG A 254 -19.07 -0.87 -3.87
CA ARG A 254 -19.35 -2.31 -3.72
C ARG A 254 -18.36 -3.09 -4.57
N ALA A 255 -17.74 -4.08 -3.97
CA ALA A 255 -16.82 -5.00 -4.65
C ALA A 255 -17.18 -6.45 -4.31
N PRO A 256 -16.85 -7.41 -5.19
CA PRO A 256 -17.10 -8.83 -4.94
C PRO A 256 -16.49 -9.31 -3.62
N THR A 257 -17.18 -10.26 -2.98
CA THR A 257 -16.81 -10.80 -1.65
C THR A 257 -15.52 -11.63 -1.65
N PHE A 258 -15.01 -12.01 -2.83
CA PHE A 258 -13.77 -12.82 -2.94
C PHE A 258 -12.46 -12.00 -2.82
N LEU A 259 -12.53 -10.78 -2.31
CA LEU A 259 -11.31 -10.02 -2.02
C LEU A 259 -10.32 -10.80 -1.14
N LYS A 260 -10.81 -11.69 -0.25
CA LYS A 260 -9.96 -12.60 0.53
C LYS A 260 -9.19 -13.61 -0.32
N ALA A 261 -9.76 -14.07 -1.43
CA ALA A 261 -9.13 -15.03 -2.33
C ALA A 261 -8.28 -14.33 -3.40
N SER A 262 -8.69 -13.14 -3.84
CA SER A 262 -8.04 -12.41 -4.94
C SER A 262 -6.89 -11.52 -4.48
N ALA A 263 -6.87 -11.04 -3.24
CA ALA A 263 -5.66 -10.41 -2.67
C ALA A 263 -4.49 -11.40 -2.54
N ARG A 264 -4.78 -12.72 -2.63
CA ARG A 264 -3.79 -13.79 -2.80
C ARG A 264 -3.59 -14.24 -4.25
N ILE A 265 -4.31 -13.68 -5.20
CA ILE A 265 -3.85 -13.69 -6.59
C ILE A 265 -2.80 -12.55 -6.66
N GLU A 266 -1.66 -12.80 -6.00
CA GLU A 266 -0.41 -12.56 -6.70
C GLU A 266 -0.73 -12.79 -8.18
N GLU A 267 -0.46 -11.79 -9.08
CA GLU A 267 -0.31 -12.02 -10.53
C GLU A 267 0.27 -13.41 -10.62
N PRO A 268 -0.36 -14.36 -11.37
CA PRO A 268 0.11 -15.75 -11.30
C PRO A 268 1.60 -15.60 -11.39
N ILE A 269 2.27 -15.73 -10.23
CA ILE A 269 3.73 -15.71 -10.18
C ILE A 269 3.96 -16.60 -11.32
N ARG A 270 4.43 -16.02 -12.46
CA ARG A 270 4.74 -16.84 -13.64
C ARG A 270 5.48 -17.94 -13.02
N ARG A 271 4.73 -19.05 -12.80
CA ARG A 271 5.21 -20.20 -12.00
C ARG A 271 6.57 -20.36 -12.55
N PRO A 272 7.65 -20.03 -11.81
CA PRO A 272 8.94 -19.94 -12.43
C PRO A 272 8.98 -21.21 -13.21
N THR A 273 8.99 -21.12 -14.54
CA THR A 273 9.08 -22.25 -15.45
C THR A 273 10.43 -22.94 -15.25
N SER A 274 11.07 -22.59 -14.13
CA SER A 274 12.16 -23.35 -13.58
C SER A 274 11.53 -24.61 -13.02
N PRO A 275 11.81 -25.76 -13.64
CA PRO A 275 11.40 -27.04 -13.13
C PRO A 275 11.88 -27.09 -11.68
N TRP A 276 10.94 -27.18 -10.75
CA TRP A 276 11.24 -27.37 -9.34
C TRP A 276 12.10 -28.62 -9.26
N MET A 277 13.31 -28.44 -8.76
CA MET A 277 14.16 -29.56 -8.45
C MET A 277 13.46 -30.33 -7.34
N PRO A 278 13.00 -31.58 -7.56
CA PRO A 278 12.35 -32.37 -6.52
C PRO A 278 13.31 -32.53 -5.34
N PHE A 279 12.82 -32.45 -4.13
CA PHE A 279 13.67 -32.59 -2.93
C PHE A 279 14.55 -33.85 -2.92
N PRO A 280 14.08 -35.01 -3.38
CA PRO A 280 14.95 -36.20 -3.54
C PRO A 280 16.12 -35.96 -4.51
N ALA A 281 15.88 -35.24 -5.62
CA ALA A 281 16.92 -34.89 -6.57
C ALA A 281 17.94 -33.87 -5.97
N LEU A 282 17.44 -32.93 -5.15
CA LEU A 282 18.30 -32.02 -4.40
C LEU A 282 19.20 -32.78 -3.42
N ILE A 283 18.65 -33.70 -2.63
CA ILE A 283 19.41 -34.53 -1.69
C ILE A 283 20.46 -35.35 -2.44
N SER A 284 20.10 -35.95 -3.57
CA SER A 284 21.03 -36.72 -4.41
C SER A 284 22.14 -35.83 -5.00
N ALA A 285 21.84 -34.57 -5.35
CA ALA A 285 22.85 -33.65 -5.85
C ALA A 285 23.77 -33.15 -4.72
N LEU A 286 23.22 -32.88 -3.54
CA LEU A 286 23.96 -32.46 -2.36
C LEU A 286 24.88 -33.56 -1.81
N SER A 287 24.56 -34.84 -2.01
CA SER A 287 25.41 -35.94 -1.58
C SER A 287 26.78 -35.99 -2.27
N LYS A 288 26.97 -35.24 -3.36
CA LYS A 288 28.27 -35.06 -4.03
C LYS A 288 29.17 -34.04 -3.38
N PHE A 289 28.61 -33.16 -2.60
CA PHE A 289 29.31 -31.99 -2.01
C PHE A 289 29.37 -32.03 -0.47
N LEU A 290 28.47 -32.80 0.16
CA LEU A 290 28.36 -32.86 1.61
C LEU A 290 28.73 -34.20 2.17
N PRO A 291 29.27 -34.26 3.40
CA PRO A 291 29.57 -35.52 4.09
C PRO A 291 28.30 -36.38 4.31
N PRO A 292 28.42 -37.73 4.31
CA PRO A 292 27.27 -38.61 4.49
C PRO A 292 26.39 -38.33 5.73
N PRO A 293 26.92 -37.95 6.92
CA PRO A 293 26.10 -37.65 8.08
C PRO A 293 25.25 -36.38 7.90
N THR A 294 25.77 -35.41 7.17
CA THR A 294 25.06 -34.17 6.85
C THR A 294 23.91 -34.40 5.90
N VAL A 295 24.12 -35.23 4.88
CA VAL A 295 23.07 -35.66 3.93
C VAL A 295 21.97 -36.47 4.63
N ALA A 296 22.36 -37.35 5.57
CA ALA A 296 21.39 -38.09 6.39
C ALA A 296 20.51 -37.18 7.25
N LEU A 297 21.10 -36.10 7.80
CA LEU A 297 20.35 -35.12 8.56
C LEU A 297 19.33 -34.36 7.71
N ILE A 298 19.70 -33.94 6.50
CA ILE A 298 18.79 -33.31 5.53
C ILE A 298 17.66 -34.25 5.14
N SER A 299 18.00 -35.54 4.91
CA SER A 299 17.02 -36.59 4.59
C SER A 299 16.01 -36.79 5.73
N LYS A 300 16.47 -36.76 6.98
CA LYS A 300 15.62 -36.85 8.17
C LYS A 300 14.63 -35.67 8.23
N TYR A 301 15.08 -34.43 8.05
CA TYR A 301 14.17 -33.26 8.03
C TYR A 301 13.17 -33.30 6.88
N HIS A 302 13.55 -33.85 5.71
CA HIS A 302 12.63 -34.06 4.62
C HIS A 302 11.57 -35.14 4.95
N LYS A 303 11.94 -36.21 5.67
CA LYS A 303 11.00 -37.20 6.19
C LYS A 303 10.04 -36.60 7.21
N ASP A 304 10.55 -35.83 8.17
CA ASP A 304 9.75 -35.13 9.19
C ASP A 304 8.75 -34.14 8.54
N HIS A 305 9.14 -33.51 7.45
CA HIS A 305 8.22 -32.65 6.66
C HIS A 305 7.12 -33.47 5.97
N LYS A 306 7.45 -34.63 5.38
CA LYS A 306 6.43 -35.52 4.80
C LYS A 306 5.43 -36.03 5.83
N GLU A 307 5.90 -36.25 7.06
CA GLU A 307 5.08 -36.62 8.21
C GLU A 307 4.36 -35.45 8.87
N LYS A 308 4.41 -34.24 8.25
CA LYS A 308 3.80 -32.98 8.74
C LYS A 308 4.30 -32.51 10.12
N LYS A 309 5.44 -33.00 10.58
CA LYS A 309 6.08 -32.61 11.85
C LYS A 309 6.84 -31.29 11.74
N VAL A 310 7.27 -30.94 10.53
CA VAL A 310 8.07 -29.75 10.24
C VAL A 310 7.41 -28.98 9.10
N ALA A 311 7.25 -27.67 9.24
CA ALA A 311 6.72 -26.79 8.20
C ALA A 311 7.71 -26.67 7.02
N ARG A 312 7.19 -26.41 5.79
CA ARG A 312 8.03 -26.29 4.60
C ARG A 312 9.09 -25.18 4.73
N GLN A 313 8.74 -24.06 5.34
CA GLN A 313 9.67 -22.94 5.56
C GLN A 313 10.82 -23.35 6.48
N GLU A 314 10.49 -24.05 7.55
CA GLU A 314 11.48 -24.56 8.51
C GLU A 314 12.43 -25.58 7.87
N LEU A 315 11.90 -26.48 7.03
CA LEU A 315 12.73 -27.41 6.26
C LEU A 315 13.72 -26.65 5.37
N ILE A 316 13.25 -25.63 4.65
CA ILE A 316 14.13 -24.83 3.77
C ILE A 316 15.21 -24.11 4.58
N GLN A 317 14.86 -23.49 5.71
CA GLN A 317 15.81 -22.82 6.58
C GLN A 317 16.89 -23.79 7.11
N ARG A 318 16.49 -24.95 7.59
CA ARG A 318 17.41 -25.96 8.09
C ARG A 318 18.36 -26.47 7.00
N VAL A 319 17.83 -26.70 5.80
CA VAL A 319 18.66 -27.14 4.66
C VAL A 319 19.64 -26.04 4.26
N ARG A 320 19.26 -24.77 4.27
CA ARG A 320 20.16 -23.63 4.01
C ARG A 320 21.25 -23.52 5.06
N GLN A 321 20.92 -23.69 6.34
CA GLN A 321 21.89 -23.67 7.44
C GLN A 321 22.91 -24.80 7.35
N ILE A 322 22.47 -25.99 6.91
CA ILE A 322 23.29 -27.19 6.85
C ILE A 322 24.17 -27.22 5.59
N ALA A 323 23.59 -26.91 4.43
CA ALA A 323 24.27 -27.01 3.14
C ALA A 323 25.02 -25.71 2.76
N GLY A 324 24.60 -24.57 3.29
CA GLY A 324 25.09 -23.25 2.86
C GLY A 324 24.46 -22.80 1.54
N ASP A 325 24.29 -21.48 1.38
CA ASP A 325 23.64 -20.90 0.20
C ASP A 325 24.47 -21.09 -1.07
N ASP A 326 25.80 -21.05 -1.00
CA ASP A 326 26.69 -21.18 -2.16
C ASP A 326 26.58 -22.57 -2.81
N ILE A 327 26.57 -23.64 -2.02
CA ILE A 327 26.42 -25.01 -2.52
C ILE A 327 25.02 -25.20 -3.11
N LEU A 328 23.97 -24.68 -2.46
CA LEU A 328 22.62 -24.77 -2.96
C LEU A 328 22.43 -24.03 -4.29
N ILE A 329 23.01 -22.83 -4.43
CA ILE A 329 22.96 -22.04 -5.67
C ILE A 329 23.68 -22.79 -6.80
N SER A 330 24.86 -23.35 -6.53
CA SER A 330 25.63 -24.13 -7.49
C SER A 330 24.81 -25.36 -7.98
N VAL A 331 24.29 -26.16 -7.05
CA VAL A 331 23.49 -27.35 -7.35
C VAL A 331 22.24 -27.04 -8.16
N ILE A 332 21.53 -25.95 -7.82
CA ILE A 332 20.34 -25.53 -8.55
C ILE A 332 20.69 -25.05 -9.97
N LYS A 333 21.81 -24.32 -10.14
CA LYS A 333 22.30 -23.87 -11.46
C LYS A 333 22.65 -25.07 -12.34
N ASP A 334 23.39 -26.04 -11.81
CA ASP A 334 23.79 -27.25 -12.54
C ASP A 334 22.59 -28.10 -12.96
N PHE A 335 21.59 -28.22 -12.09
CA PHE A 335 20.36 -28.92 -12.41
C PHE A 335 19.58 -28.25 -13.56
N ARG A 336 19.52 -26.91 -13.55
CA ARG A 336 18.91 -26.11 -14.60
C ARG A 336 19.64 -26.25 -15.93
N ALA A 337 20.98 -26.24 -15.91
CA ALA A 337 21.80 -26.40 -17.11
C ALA A 337 21.58 -27.78 -17.74
N LYS A 338 21.58 -28.84 -16.94
CA LYS A 338 21.35 -30.21 -17.43
C LYS A 338 19.96 -30.44 -18.03
N LYS A 339 18.94 -29.79 -17.47
CA LYS A 339 17.57 -29.90 -18.01
C LYS A 339 17.41 -29.18 -19.33
N ARG A 340 18.06 -28.01 -19.52
CA ARG A 340 18.06 -27.31 -20.82
C ARG A 340 18.70 -28.11 -21.95
N VAL A 341 19.73 -28.90 -21.62
CA VAL A 341 20.40 -29.79 -22.61
C VAL A 341 19.58 -31.02 -22.94
N ALA A 342 18.68 -31.46 -22.06
CA ALA A 342 17.81 -32.63 -22.29
C ALA A 342 16.50 -32.30 -23.02
N GLU A 343 16.15 -31.02 -23.14
CA GLU A 343 14.93 -30.52 -23.81
C GLU A 343 15.22 -29.97 -25.24
N ASN A 344 16.51 -29.92 -25.66
CA ASN A 344 16.99 -29.67 -27.04
C ASN A 344 17.41 -30.97 -27.68
#